data_122b5ef5af729d3b663f29fbf19bec24
#
_entry.id   122b5ef5af729d3b663f29fbf19bec24
#
_cell.length_a   1.000
_cell.length_b   1.000
_cell.length_c   1.000
_cell.angle_alpha   90.00
_cell.angle_beta   90.00
_cell.angle_gamma   90.00
#
_symmetry.space_group_name_H-M   'P 1'
#
loop_
_entity.id
_entity.type
_entity.pdbx_description
1 polymer ?
#
loop_
_entity_poly.entity_id
_entity_poly.type
_entity_poly.pdbx_seq_one_letter_code
_entity_poly.pdbx_strand_id
1 'polypeptide(L)' 'MDVHVLVDPALSVQKSHDISIKIEGKIKKELSRPSNILVHIEPDIEKMRKPKP' A
#
# COMPACT_ATOMS: atom_id res chain seq x y z
N MET A 1 -5.85 -2.79 10.29
CA MET A 1 -4.56 -2.15 9.96
C MET A 1 -4.63 -1.48 8.61
N ASP A 2 -4.25 -0.25 8.54
CA ASP A 2 -4.17 0.49 7.30
C ASP A 2 -2.72 0.67 6.90
N VAL A 3 -2.41 0.31 5.67
CA VAL A 3 -1.06 0.41 5.12
C VAL A 3 -1.11 1.32 3.90
N HIS A 4 -0.28 2.35 3.89
CA HIS A 4 -0.19 3.28 2.76
C HIS A 4 1.11 3.00 2.02
N VAL A 5 1.01 2.76 0.73
CA VAL A 5 2.16 2.46 -0.12
C VAL A 5 2.25 3.50 -1.21
N LEU A 6 3.40 4.16 -1.28
CA LEU A 6 3.66 5.14 -2.34
C LEU A 6 4.29 4.43 -3.54
N VAL A 7 3.75 4.66 -4.70
CA VAL A 7 4.25 4.07 -5.94
C VAL A 7 4.50 5.14 -6.98
N ASP A 8 5.32 4.81 -7.97
CA ASP A 8 5.58 5.71 -9.10
C ASP A 8 4.24 6.11 -9.72
N PRO A 9 3.97 7.43 -9.88
CA PRO A 9 2.71 7.88 -10.47
C PRO A 9 2.48 7.35 -11.89
N ALA A 10 3.52 6.96 -12.59
CA ALA A 10 3.40 6.38 -13.93
C ALA A 10 3.05 4.90 -13.92
N LEU A 11 3.01 4.27 -12.75
CA LEU A 11 2.71 2.85 -12.64
C LEU A 11 1.26 2.57 -13.02
N SER A 12 1.03 1.51 -13.77
CA SER A 12 -0.32 1.16 -14.16
C SER A 12 -1.17 0.71 -12.97
N VAL A 13 -2.48 0.84 -13.09
CA VAL A 13 -3.41 0.40 -12.06
C VAL A 13 -3.23 -1.10 -11.80
N GLN A 14 -3.04 -1.88 -12.86
CA GLN A 14 -2.84 -3.33 -12.72
C GLN A 14 -1.62 -3.65 -11.87
N LYS A 15 -0.50 -2.99 -12.15
CA LYS A 15 0.72 -3.23 -11.38
C LYS A 15 0.59 -2.75 -9.94
N SER A 16 -0.09 -1.64 -9.73
CA SER A 16 -0.33 -1.15 -8.37
C SER A 16 -1.18 -2.14 -7.58
N HIS A 17 -2.18 -2.71 -8.22
CA HIS A 17 -3.04 -3.71 -7.60
C HIS A 17 -2.24 -4.96 -7.23
N ASP A 18 -1.37 -5.42 -8.13
CA ASP A 18 -0.53 -6.58 -7.86
C ASP A 18 0.39 -6.35 -6.66
N ILE A 19 0.93 -5.14 -6.55
CA ILE A 19 1.75 -4.76 -5.40
C ILE A 19 0.94 -4.83 -4.11
N SER A 20 -0.29 -4.32 -4.13
CA SER A 20 -1.13 -4.33 -2.94
C SER A 20 -1.46 -5.75 -2.48
N ILE A 21 -1.69 -6.65 -3.40
CA ILE A 21 -1.97 -8.04 -3.10
C ILE A 21 -0.75 -8.71 -2.46
N LYS A 22 0.44 -8.45 -2.99
CA LYS A 22 1.68 -9.01 -2.45
C LYS A 22 1.94 -8.52 -1.04
N ILE A 23 1.75 -7.23 -0.80
CA ILE A 23 1.96 -6.65 0.51
C ILE A 23 0.96 -7.20 1.51
N GLU A 24 -0.30 -7.27 1.13
CA GLU A 24 -1.35 -7.82 1.99
C GLU A 24 -1.05 -9.26 2.38
N GLY A 25 -0.65 -10.08 1.40
CA GLY A 25 -0.31 -11.47 1.66
C GLY A 25 0.87 -11.62 2.59
N LYS A 26 1.88 -10.78 2.42
CA LYS A 26 3.07 -10.80 3.26
C LYS A 26 2.74 -10.41 4.69
N ILE A 27 1.93 -9.39 4.87
CA ILE A 27 1.53 -8.93 6.20
C ILE A 27 0.71 -10.01 6.90
N LYS A 28 -0.24 -10.62 6.21
CA LYS A 28 -1.05 -11.69 6.78
C LYS A 28 -0.19 -12.86 7.22
N LYS A 29 0.85 -13.17 6.45
CA LYS A 29 1.76 -14.24 6.78
C LYS A 29 2.58 -13.95 8.05
N GLU A 30 2.95 -12.68 8.24
CA GLU A 30 3.72 -12.26 9.40
C GLU A 30 2.88 -12.18 10.66
N LEU A 31 1.59 -11.95 10.54
CA LEU A 31 0.69 -11.87 11.69
C LEU A 31 0.26 -13.26 12.11
N SER A 32 0.30 -13.52 13.40
CA SER A 32 -0.05 -14.83 13.94
C SER A 32 -1.56 -15.02 14.11
N ARG A 33 -2.35 -14.00 13.83
CA ARG A 33 -3.81 -14.06 13.97
C ARG A 33 -4.48 -13.29 12.85
N PRO A 34 -5.74 -13.63 12.53
CA PRO A 34 -6.49 -12.90 11.50
C PRO A 34 -6.60 -11.43 11.85
N SER A 35 -6.47 -10.59 10.83
CA SER A 35 -6.61 -9.15 10.97
C SER A 35 -7.20 -8.59 9.70
N ASN A 36 -7.95 -7.51 9.83
CA ASN A 36 -8.39 -6.75 8.67
C ASN A 36 -7.24 -5.86 8.23
N ILE A 37 -6.80 -6.06 6.99
CA ILE A 37 -5.71 -5.29 6.43
C ILE A 37 -6.24 -4.52 5.24
N LEU A 38 -6.05 -3.21 5.25
CA LEU A 38 -6.45 -2.35 4.16
C LEU A 38 -5.19 -1.70 3.60
N VAL A 39 -4.91 -1.96 2.34
CA VAL A 39 -3.73 -1.42 1.67
C VAL A 39 -4.18 -0.30 0.74
N HIS A 40 -3.65 0.89 0.98
CA HIS A 40 -3.89 2.06 0.16
C HIS A 40 -2.69 2.28 -0.74
N ILE A 41 -2.92 2.27 -2.04
CA ILE A 41 -1.87 2.59 -3.01
C ILE A 41 -2.03 4.06 -3.39
N GLU A 42 -0.97 4.82 -3.19
CA GLU A 42 -1.00 6.25 -3.46
C GLU A 42 0.16 6.63 -4.38
N PRO A 43 -0.03 7.62 -5.27
CA PRO A 43 1.07 8.05 -6.12
C PRO A 43 2.17 8.73 -5.29
N ASP A 44 3.41 8.44 -5.65
CA ASP A 44 4.56 9.04 -4.97
C ASP A 44 4.79 10.44 -5.53
N ILE A 45 3.98 11.39 -5.08
CA ILE A 45 4.10 12.79 -5.45
C ILE A 45 4.29 13.58 -4.17
N GLU A 46 4.87 14.78 -4.32
CA GLU A 46 5.21 15.61 -3.19
C GLU A 46 4.02 15.85 -2.25
N LYS A 47 2.85 16.08 -2.83
CA LYS A 47 1.64 16.33 -2.08
C LYS A 47 1.28 15.18 -1.14
N MET A 48 1.57 13.94 -1.55
CA MET A 48 1.22 12.76 -0.77
C MET A 48 2.30 12.41 0.25
N ARG A 49 3.52 12.84 0.02
CA ARG A 49 4.64 12.52 0.91
C ARG A 49 4.81 13.47 2.08
N LYS A 50 4.44 14.72 1.90
CA LYS A 50 4.65 15.72 2.94
C LYS A 50 3.60 15.58 4.02
N PRO A 51 4.04 15.45 5.29
CA PRO A 51 3.09 15.50 6.38
C PRO A 51 2.51 16.92 6.47
N LYS A 52 1.31 17.00 6.93
CA LYS A 52 0.70 18.30 7.12
C LYS A 52 1.32 18.97 8.34
N PRO A 53 1.55 20.28 8.26
CA PRO A 53 2.07 21.02 9.40
C PRO A 53 1.07 21.03 10.56
#